data_b485d4a71ecc995bb7af3b3f6a64ae25
#
_entry.id   b485d4a71ecc995bb7af3b3f6a64ae25
#
_cell.length_a   1.000
_cell.length_b   1.000
_cell.length_c   1.000
_cell.angle_alpha   90.00
_cell.angle_beta   90.00
_cell.angle_gamma   90.00
#
_symmetry.space_group_name_H-M   'P 1'
#
loop_
_entity.id
_entity.type
_entity.pdbx_description
1 polymer ?
#
loop_
_entity_poly.entity_id
_entity_poly.type
_entity_poly.pdbx_seq_one_letter_code
_entity_poly.pdbx_strand_id
1 'polypeptide(L)'
;MKLVYMIINYNDASSVLDLWNQIKDYTSIDEVLVVDNHSSDDSFSVLKKIKQKKLRVIQTESNRGYGSAINYGTNDVLKRYSDAYIVISNADIVVSSEKDLITLTKGLEKKNVGITAPTIIEHGIKNRGWKLPTPGQDILENLVYFGRKFQKKRMYPESHYQKKTSVVDVVSGCVFLMKASTIRDAGYFDENVFLYYEENIMARKLETLQLKSVLYNDIAFVHNHSVSIDKSVKRLNKYTILKKSQAYFEKYYNHANYLERFLLLLTNWITYGILAVIYKVQDLIGKRGK
;
A
#
# COMPACT_ATOMS: atom_id res chain seq x y z
N MET A 1 14.32 17.68 -10.08
CA MET A 1 14.33 16.24 -9.79
C MET A 1 13.48 15.51 -10.81
N LYS A 2 13.83 14.27 -11.14
CA LYS A 2 13.03 13.41 -12.05
C LYS A 2 11.79 12.88 -11.35
N LEU A 3 10.71 12.68 -12.09
CA LEU A 3 9.51 11.97 -11.63
C LEU A 3 9.48 10.56 -12.22
N VAL A 4 9.62 9.57 -11.38
CA VAL A 4 9.52 8.15 -11.72
C VAL A 4 8.17 7.61 -11.26
N TYR A 5 7.39 7.06 -12.17
CA TYR A 5 6.16 6.35 -11.85
C TYR A 5 6.48 4.86 -11.69
N MET A 6 6.56 4.38 -10.43
CA MET A 6 6.89 2.99 -10.10
C MET A 6 5.62 2.18 -9.91
N ILE A 7 5.45 1.16 -10.75
CA ILE A 7 4.32 0.21 -10.71
C ILE A 7 4.84 -1.10 -10.12
N ILE A 8 4.24 -1.55 -9.03
CA ILE A 8 4.54 -2.86 -8.45
C ILE A 8 3.60 -3.89 -9.05
N ASN A 9 4.17 -4.90 -9.71
CA ASN A 9 3.42 -5.97 -10.37
C ASN A 9 3.65 -7.33 -9.70
N TYR A 10 2.58 -8.11 -9.60
CA TYR A 10 2.63 -9.53 -9.32
C TYR A 10 1.45 -10.25 -9.98
N ASN A 11 1.73 -11.04 -11.03
CA ASN A 11 0.75 -11.82 -11.78
C ASN A 11 -0.41 -10.99 -12.38
N ASP A 12 -0.13 -9.75 -12.84
CA ASP A 12 -1.15 -8.84 -13.35
C ASP A 12 -0.63 -7.91 -14.46
N ALA A 13 -0.05 -8.48 -15.51
CA ALA A 13 0.46 -7.70 -16.63
C ALA A 13 -0.64 -6.88 -17.32
N SER A 14 -1.89 -7.35 -17.32
CA SER A 14 -3.01 -6.64 -17.95
C SER A 14 -3.26 -5.28 -17.32
N SER A 15 -3.34 -5.22 -15.99
CA SER A 15 -3.53 -3.94 -15.29
C SER A 15 -2.33 -3.00 -15.45
N VAL A 16 -1.11 -3.56 -15.50
CA VAL A 16 0.09 -2.74 -15.82
C VAL A 16 -0.02 -2.11 -17.20
N LEU A 17 -0.49 -2.86 -18.21
CA LEU A 17 -0.68 -2.36 -19.58
C LEU A 17 -1.74 -1.28 -19.64
N ASP A 18 -2.84 -1.44 -18.93
CA ASP A 18 -3.92 -0.45 -18.86
C ASP A 18 -3.42 0.86 -18.23
N LEU A 19 -2.74 0.77 -17.09
CA LEU A 19 -2.14 1.94 -16.43
C LEU A 19 -1.04 2.58 -17.31
N TRP A 20 -0.16 1.78 -17.93
CA TRP A 20 0.84 2.29 -18.87
C TRP A 20 0.18 3.05 -20.01
N ASN A 21 -0.85 2.51 -20.65
CA ASN A 21 -1.57 3.17 -21.74
C ASN A 21 -2.19 4.50 -21.32
N GLN A 22 -2.60 4.62 -20.06
CA GLN A 22 -3.14 5.86 -19.52
C GLN A 22 -2.06 6.94 -19.33
N ILE A 23 -0.88 6.57 -18.82
CA ILE A 23 0.12 7.54 -18.36
C ILE A 23 1.31 7.73 -19.31
N LYS A 24 1.45 6.91 -20.37
CA LYS A 24 2.61 6.94 -21.29
C LYS A 24 2.88 8.30 -21.92
N ASP A 25 1.81 9.07 -22.18
CA ASP A 25 1.89 10.37 -22.84
C ASP A 25 1.99 11.55 -21.85
N TYR A 26 2.00 11.30 -20.52
CA TYR A 26 2.17 12.34 -19.52
C TYR A 26 3.59 12.89 -19.58
N THR A 27 3.74 14.16 -19.93
CA THR A 27 5.05 14.81 -20.13
C THR A 27 5.79 15.05 -18.80
N SER A 28 5.06 15.13 -17.70
CA SER A 28 5.61 15.30 -16.35
C SER A 28 6.31 14.05 -15.81
N ILE A 29 6.01 12.85 -16.35
CA ILE A 29 6.66 11.61 -15.96
C ILE A 29 7.91 11.42 -16.82
N ASP A 30 9.08 11.37 -16.20
CA ASP A 30 10.35 11.12 -16.88
C ASP A 30 10.55 9.63 -17.21
N GLU A 31 10.08 8.75 -16.35
CA GLU A 31 10.23 7.29 -16.48
C GLU A 31 9.04 6.56 -15.82
N VAL A 32 8.58 5.49 -16.45
CA VAL A 32 7.70 4.49 -15.83
C VAL A 32 8.54 3.26 -15.54
N LEU A 33 8.70 2.92 -14.26
CA LEU A 33 9.45 1.76 -13.78
C LEU A 33 8.46 0.70 -13.33
N VAL A 34 8.39 -0.42 -14.03
CA VAL A 34 7.65 -1.59 -13.58
C VAL A 34 8.59 -2.50 -12.80
N VAL A 35 8.26 -2.74 -11.54
CA VAL A 35 8.93 -3.73 -10.69
C VAL A 35 8.06 -4.98 -10.65
N ASP A 36 8.43 -5.97 -11.42
CA ASP A 36 7.82 -7.30 -11.35
C ASP A 36 8.34 -8.04 -10.12
N ASN A 37 7.45 -8.30 -9.15
CA ASN A 37 7.81 -8.93 -7.89
C ASN A 37 7.86 -10.46 -8.02
N HIS A 38 8.64 -10.94 -8.99
CA HIS A 38 8.84 -12.35 -9.28
C HIS A 38 7.51 -13.07 -9.61
N SER A 39 6.78 -12.54 -10.59
CA SER A 39 5.53 -13.15 -11.07
C SER A 39 5.75 -14.62 -11.44
N SER A 40 4.79 -15.46 -11.07
CA SER A 40 4.80 -16.89 -11.36
C SER A 40 4.13 -17.25 -12.69
N ASP A 41 3.46 -16.27 -13.32
CA ASP A 41 2.87 -16.35 -14.65
C ASP A 41 3.79 -15.72 -15.72
N ASP A 42 3.27 -15.46 -16.91
CA ASP A 42 4.00 -14.86 -18.02
C ASP A 42 4.13 -13.32 -17.94
N SER A 43 3.65 -12.68 -16.87
CA SER A 43 3.61 -11.22 -16.72
C SER A 43 4.95 -10.55 -17.03
N PHE A 44 6.04 -11.02 -16.44
CA PHE A 44 7.36 -10.43 -16.68
C PHE A 44 7.78 -10.53 -18.15
N SER A 45 7.56 -11.67 -18.78
CA SER A 45 7.93 -11.90 -20.16
C SER A 45 7.10 -11.03 -21.14
N VAL A 46 5.83 -10.81 -20.83
CA VAL A 46 4.92 -9.93 -21.59
C VAL A 46 5.38 -8.48 -21.46
N LEU A 47 5.58 -8.00 -20.24
CA LEU A 47 5.95 -6.60 -19.97
C LEU A 47 7.34 -6.25 -20.53
N LYS A 48 8.30 -7.17 -20.45
CA LYS A 48 9.67 -6.96 -20.96
C LYS A 48 9.75 -6.83 -22.49
N LYS A 49 8.76 -7.32 -23.22
CA LYS A 49 8.68 -7.16 -24.70
C LYS A 49 8.35 -5.74 -25.14
N ILE A 50 7.80 -4.91 -24.26
CA ILE A 50 7.42 -3.53 -24.59
C ILE A 50 8.68 -2.69 -24.73
N LYS A 51 9.01 -2.27 -25.94
CA LYS A 51 10.20 -1.47 -26.24
C LYS A 51 9.81 0.01 -26.37
N GLN A 52 9.73 0.68 -25.23
CA GLN A 52 9.42 2.12 -25.16
C GLN A 52 10.50 2.83 -24.33
N LYS A 53 11.01 3.96 -24.83
CA LYS A 53 12.12 4.70 -24.18
C LYS A 53 11.80 5.09 -22.72
N LYS A 54 10.53 5.39 -22.46
CA LYS A 54 10.04 5.85 -21.14
C LYS A 54 9.72 4.69 -20.17
N LEU A 55 9.56 3.45 -20.68
CA LEU A 55 9.20 2.28 -19.89
C LEU A 55 10.42 1.41 -19.60
N ARG A 56 10.63 1.12 -18.34
CA ARG A 56 11.64 0.19 -17.85
C ARG A 56 10.98 -0.90 -17.02
N VAL A 57 11.35 -2.14 -17.27
CA VAL A 57 10.83 -3.30 -16.55
C VAL A 57 11.99 -4.05 -15.91
N ILE A 58 11.93 -4.21 -14.58
CA ILE A 58 12.88 -4.98 -13.79
C ILE A 58 12.14 -6.06 -13.00
N GLN A 59 12.83 -7.13 -12.62
CA GLN A 59 12.26 -8.23 -11.84
C GLN A 59 13.09 -8.46 -10.58
N THR A 60 12.41 -8.71 -9.45
CA THR A 60 13.06 -9.13 -8.20
C THR A 60 13.52 -10.59 -8.28
N GLU A 61 14.52 -10.97 -7.48
CA GLU A 61 15.03 -12.35 -7.44
C GLU A 61 13.99 -13.34 -6.88
N SER A 62 13.09 -12.85 -6.01
CA SER A 62 12.01 -13.63 -5.40
C SER A 62 10.92 -12.70 -4.88
N ASN A 63 9.70 -13.21 -4.73
CA ASN A 63 8.62 -12.45 -4.10
C ASN A 63 8.80 -12.44 -2.57
N ARG A 64 9.40 -11.37 -2.05
CA ARG A 64 9.60 -11.13 -0.62
C ARG A 64 8.60 -10.14 -0.01
N GLY A 65 7.53 -9.82 -0.74
CA GLY A 65 6.47 -8.92 -0.30
C GLY A 65 6.52 -7.54 -0.96
N TYR A 66 5.51 -6.74 -0.67
CA TYR A 66 5.28 -5.44 -1.31
C TYR A 66 6.39 -4.43 -1.00
N GLY A 67 6.74 -4.29 0.28
CA GLY A 67 7.81 -3.38 0.72
C GLY A 67 9.18 -3.72 0.10
N SER A 68 9.50 -5.02 -0.05
CA SER A 68 10.75 -5.46 -0.68
C SER A 68 10.80 -5.06 -2.16
N ALA A 69 9.68 -5.17 -2.89
CA ALA A 69 9.61 -4.73 -4.29
C ALA A 69 9.80 -3.21 -4.42
N ILE A 70 9.20 -2.41 -3.52
CA ILE A 70 9.40 -0.95 -3.47
C ILE A 70 10.88 -0.63 -3.21
N ASN A 71 11.51 -1.31 -2.26
CA ASN A 71 12.93 -1.12 -1.95
C ASN A 71 13.83 -1.43 -3.16
N TYR A 72 13.54 -2.54 -3.84
CA TYR A 72 14.27 -2.95 -5.04
C TYR A 72 14.20 -1.89 -6.13
N GLY A 73 12.99 -1.39 -6.43
CA GLY A 73 12.78 -0.31 -7.38
C GLY A 73 13.41 1.02 -6.95
N THR A 74 13.30 1.39 -5.66
CA THR A 74 13.92 2.60 -5.12
C THR A 74 15.43 2.57 -5.25
N ASN A 75 16.06 1.42 -4.96
CA ASN A 75 17.50 1.24 -5.13
C ASN A 75 17.92 1.33 -6.61
N ASP A 76 17.12 0.80 -7.53
CA ASP A 76 17.39 0.95 -8.98
C ASP A 76 17.30 2.43 -9.40
N VAL A 77 16.32 3.19 -8.87
CA VAL A 77 16.19 4.64 -9.11
C VAL A 77 17.41 5.40 -8.57
N LEU A 78 17.83 5.14 -7.32
CA LEU A 78 18.96 5.82 -6.68
C LEU A 78 20.33 5.50 -7.32
N LYS A 79 20.46 4.36 -8.00
CA LYS A 79 21.68 4.06 -8.79
C LYS A 79 21.79 4.93 -10.05
N ARG A 80 20.68 5.48 -10.56
CA ARG A 80 20.62 6.22 -11.81
C ARG A 80 20.41 7.73 -11.63
N TYR A 81 19.81 8.12 -10.51
CA TYR A 81 19.51 9.51 -10.18
C TYR A 81 20.00 9.83 -8.77
N SER A 82 20.59 10.99 -8.56
CA SER A 82 21.01 11.45 -7.22
C SER A 82 19.84 11.54 -6.25
N ASP A 83 18.64 11.92 -6.76
CA ASP A 83 17.34 11.85 -6.09
C ASP A 83 16.22 11.93 -7.13
N ALA A 84 15.02 11.44 -6.77
CA ALA A 84 13.83 11.47 -7.62
C ALA A 84 12.56 11.54 -6.79
N TYR A 85 11.48 12.09 -7.37
CA TYR A 85 10.14 11.84 -6.91
C TYR A 85 9.71 10.46 -7.42
N ILE A 86 9.18 9.63 -6.55
CA ILE A 86 8.65 8.31 -6.89
C ILE A 86 7.17 8.30 -6.60
N VAL A 87 6.36 8.03 -7.62
CA VAL A 87 4.98 7.57 -7.45
C VAL A 87 5.06 6.06 -7.23
N ILE A 88 4.67 5.58 -6.07
CA ILE A 88 4.57 4.15 -5.76
C ILE A 88 3.13 3.76 -5.99
N SER A 89 2.87 2.80 -6.86
CA SER A 89 1.52 2.46 -7.30
C SER A 89 1.32 0.97 -7.51
N ASN A 90 0.14 0.48 -7.13
CA ASN A 90 -0.37 -0.77 -7.65
C ASN A 90 -0.65 -0.65 -9.15
N ALA A 91 -0.74 -1.79 -9.83
CA ALA A 91 -1.02 -1.83 -11.26
C ALA A 91 -2.46 -1.43 -11.63
N ASP A 92 -3.41 -1.62 -10.71
CA ASP A 92 -4.86 -1.45 -10.90
C ASP A 92 -5.38 -0.07 -10.48
N ILE A 93 -4.51 0.94 -10.51
CA ILE A 93 -4.85 2.34 -10.24
C ILE A 93 -5.26 3.04 -11.53
N VAL A 94 -6.32 3.86 -11.45
CA VAL A 94 -6.70 4.81 -12.49
C VAL A 94 -6.38 6.22 -12.00
N VAL A 95 -5.45 6.89 -12.67
CA VAL A 95 -5.00 8.26 -12.35
C VAL A 95 -6.01 9.25 -12.91
N SER A 96 -6.45 10.22 -12.12
CA SER A 96 -7.45 11.20 -12.53
C SER A 96 -6.95 12.11 -13.67
N SER A 97 -5.75 12.67 -13.52
CA SER A 97 -5.11 13.53 -14.53
C SER A 97 -3.62 13.72 -14.30
N GLU A 98 -2.90 14.13 -15.32
CA GLU A 98 -1.49 14.54 -15.21
C GLU A 98 -1.32 15.77 -14.28
N LYS A 99 -2.26 16.72 -14.32
CA LYS A 99 -2.28 17.90 -13.45
C LYS A 99 -2.32 17.52 -11.97
N ASP A 100 -3.11 16.52 -11.62
CA ASP A 100 -3.23 16.03 -10.24
C ASP A 100 -1.92 15.38 -9.79
N LEU A 101 -1.29 14.60 -10.66
CA LEU A 101 0.02 14.00 -10.38
C LEU A 101 1.10 15.07 -10.14
N ILE A 102 1.14 16.12 -10.96
CA ILE A 102 2.03 17.28 -10.76
C ILE A 102 1.75 17.98 -9.42
N THR A 103 0.48 18.12 -9.06
CA THR A 103 0.07 18.76 -7.80
C THR A 103 0.55 17.96 -6.59
N LEU A 104 0.38 16.65 -6.62
CA LEU A 104 0.89 15.74 -5.57
C LEU A 104 2.41 15.82 -5.47
N THR A 105 3.12 15.79 -6.61
CA THR A 105 4.58 15.88 -6.66
C THR A 105 5.11 17.18 -6.03
N LYS A 106 4.52 18.32 -6.39
CA LYS A 106 4.85 19.63 -5.79
C LYS A 106 4.59 19.67 -4.29
N GLY A 107 3.66 18.87 -3.79
CA GLY A 107 3.39 18.73 -2.38
C GLY A 107 4.60 18.25 -1.56
N LEU A 108 5.45 17.41 -2.15
CA LEU A 108 6.68 16.91 -1.52
C LEU A 108 7.79 17.96 -1.37
N GLU A 109 7.64 19.12 -2.02
CA GLU A 109 8.59 20.24 -1.88
C GLU A 109 8.32 21.06 -0.61
N LYS A 110 7.15 20.90 0.00
CA LYS A 110 6.79 21.60 1.22
C LYS A 110 7.61 21.05 2.41
N LYS A 111 7.93 21.98 3.33
CA LYS A 111 8.69 21.64 4.54
C LYS A 111 7.98 20.54 5.34
N ASN A 112 8.74 19.56 5.81
CA ASN A 112 8.29 18.47 6.66
C ASN A 112 7.22 17.57 6.03
N VAL A 113 7.15 17.48 4.70
CA VAL A 113 6.28 16.51 3.99
C VAL A 113 7.12 15.33 3.51
N GLY A 114 6.82 14.15 4.00
CA GLY A 114 7.45 12.87 3.61
C GLY A 114 6.64 12.12 2.57
N ILE A 115 5.31 12.17 2.68
CA ILE A 115 4.37 11.50 1.76
C ILE A 115 3.32 12.49 1.29
N THR A 116 2.95 12.39 0.01
CA THR A 116 1.70 12.95 -0.52
C THR A 116 0.86 11.84 -1.13
N ALA A 117 -0.45 11.90 -0.95
CA ALA A 117 -1.37 10.90 -1.50
C ALA A 117 -2.68 11.53 -1.96
N PRO A 118 -3.36 10.95 -2.97
CA PRO A 118 -4.72 11.30 -3.32
C PRO A 118 -5.73 10.63 -2.37
N THR A 119 -6.98 11.05 -2.40
CA THR A 119 -8.12 10.26 -1.94
C THR A 119 -8.25 9.03 -2.86
N ILE A 120 -8.47 7.86 -2.29
CA ILE A 120 -8.69 6.63 -3.07
C ILE A 120 -10.17 6.33 -3.12
N ILE A 121 -10.68 6.02 -4.30
CA ILE A 121 -12.05 5.54 -4.50
C ILE A 121 -12.00 4.03 -4.76
N GLU A 122 -12.59 3.26 -3.87
CA GLU A 122 -12.72 1.81 -3.93
C GLU A 122 -14.19 1.42 -3.86
N HIS A 123 -14.72 0.75 -4.88
CA HIS A 123 -16.15 0.38 -4.93
C HIS A 123 -17.09 1.55 -4.61
N GLY A 124 -16.75 2.76 -5.06
CA GLY A 124 -17.51 4.00 -4.78
C GLY A 124 -17.30 4.58 -3.38
N ILE A 125 -16.50 3.96 -2.51
CA ILE A 125 -16.20 4.42 -1.16
C ILE A 125 -14.87 5.19 -1.16
N LYS A 126 -14.86 6.35 -0.49
CA LYS A 126 -13.65 7.17 -0.31
C LYS A 126 -12.79 6.61 0.82
N ASN A 127 -11.56 6.22 0.50
CA ASN A 127 -10.51 5.90 1.47
C ASN A 127 -9.53 7.07 1.55
N ARG A 128 -9.41 7.69 2.71
CA ARG A 128 -8.69 8.95 2.94
C ARG A 128 -7.63 8.87 4.04
N GLY A 129 -7.10 7.70 4.26
CA GLY A 129 -6.12 7.47 5.31
C GLY A 129 -6.75 7.30 6.69
N TRP A 130 -5.91 6.98 7.67
CA TRP A 130 -6.33 6.65 9.03
C TRP A 130 -5.28 7.06 10.07
N LYS A 131 -5.66 7.01 11.34
CA LYS A 131 -4.77 7.21 12.49
C LYS A 131 -3.97 5.95 12.76
N LEU A 132 -2.74 6.11 13.18
CA LEU A 132 -1.97 4.98 13.70
C LEU A 132 -2.72 4.33 14.88
N PRO A 133 -2.86 3.01 14.90
CA PRO A 133 -3.54 2.32 15.99
C PRO A 133 -2.73 2.36 17.28
N THR A 134 -3.40 2.33 18.42
CA THR A 134 -2.79 1.92 19.67
C THR A 134 -2.87 0.38 19.81
N PRO A 135 -2.00 -0.27 20.62
CA PRO A 135 -2.06 -1.72 20.82
C PRO A 135 -3.45 -2.20 21.29
N GLY A 136 -4.09 -1.45 22.19
CA GLY A 136 -5.45 -1.75 22.65
C GLY A 136 -6.51 -1.66 21.53
N GLN A 137 -6.36 -0.72 20.57
CA GLN A 137 -7.27 -0.64 19.42
C GLN A 137 -7.11 -1.87 18.52
N ASP A 138 -5.88 -2.28 18.22
CA ASP A 138 -5.61 -3.46 17.38
C ASP A 138 -6.14 -4.75 18.03
N ILE A 139 -6.03 -4.89 19.36
CA ILE A 139 -6.63 -6.01 20.11
C ILE A 139 -8.16 -6.02 19.96
N LEU A 140 -8.81 -4.86 20.12
CA LEU A 140 -10.27 -4.75 20.03
C LEU A 140 -10.79 -4.93 18.60
N GLU A 141 -10.03 -4.50 17.60
CA GLU A 141 -10.36 -4.71 16.18
C GLU A 141 -10.30 -6.18 15.76
N ASN A 142 -9.55 -7.01 16.48
CA ASN A 142 -9.51 -8.44 16.22
C ASN A 142 -10.79 -9.17 16.63
N LEU A 143 -11.64 -8.56 17.47
CA LEU A 143 -12.89 -9.19 17.90
C LEU A 143 -13.91 -9.17 16.76
N VAL A 144 -14.30 -10.34 16.25
CA VAL A 144 -15.16 -10.52 15.04
C VAL A 144 -16.42 -9.66 15.06
N TYR A 145 -17.06 -9.53 16.22
CA TYR A 145 -18.34 -8.82 16.33
C TYR A 145 -18.19 -7.31 16.53
N PHE A 146 -17.13 -6.88 17.19
CA PHE A 146 -16.90 -5.48 17.55
C PHE A 146 -15.86 -4.79 16.66
N GLY A 147 -15.04 -5.56 15.92
CA GLY A 147 -13.90 -5.05 15.16
C GLY A 147 -14.25 -3.88 14.24
N ARG A 148 -15.35 -3.97 13.48
CA ARG A 148 -15.80 -2.87 12.59
C ARG A 148 -16.09 -1.56 13.34
N LYS A 149 -16.62 -1.63 14.58
CA LYS A 149 -16.90 -0.45 15.40
C LYS A 149 -15.61 0.22 15.86
N PHE A 150 -14.58 -0.58 16.22
CA PHE A 150 -13.28 -0.04 16.64
C PHE A 150 -12.46 0.45 15.45
N GLN A 151 -12.51 -0.21 14.31
CA GLN A 151 -11.88 0.25 13.07
C GLN A 151 -12.36 1.65 12.67
N LYS A 152 -13.67 1.95 12.81
CA LYS A 152 -14.20 3.29 12.56
C LYS A 152 -13.59 4.37 13.46
N LYS A 153 -13.12 4.04 14.66
CA LYS A 153 -12.47 5.01 15.57
C LYS A 153 -11.09 5.45 15.09
N ARG A 154 -10.43 4.69 14.21
CA ARG A 154 -9.18 5.11 13.57
C ARG A 154 -9.40 6.10 12.43
N MET A 155 -10.59 6.15 11.88
CA MET A 155 -10.89 7.08 10.81
C MET A 155 -10.99 8.50 11.35
N TYR A 156 -10.53 9.46 10.58
CA TYR A 156 -10.76 10.87 10.87
C TYR A 156 -12.22 11.23 10.56
N PRO A 157 -12.83 12.21 11.28
CA PRO A 157 -14.17 12.67 10.99
C PRO A 157 -14.20 13.42 9.65
N GLU A 158 -15.37 13.50 9.00
CA GLU A 158 -15.52 14.20 7.71
C GLU A 158 -15.09 15.67 7.76
N SER A 159 -15.23 16.33 8.92
CA SER A 159 -14.76 17.71 9.13
C SER A 159 -13.25 17.88 8.95
N HIS A 160 -12.46 16.80 9.11
CA HIS A 160 -11.01 16.81 8.89
C HIS A 160 -10.63 17.03 7.42
N TYR A 161 -11.51 16.68 6.50
CA TYR A 161 -11.28 16.67 5.07
C TYR A 161 -11.91 17.83 4.29
N GLN A 162 -12.35 18.89 5.00
CA GLN A 162 -13.01 20.04 4.37
C GLN A 162 -12.04 20.98 3.62
N LYS A 163 -10.75 20.95 3.94
CA LYS A 163 -9.71 21.73 3.25
C LYS A 163 -9.18 20.96 2.04
N LYS A 164 -8.46 21.63 1.15
CA LYS A 164 -7.80 20.97 0.00
C LYS A 164 -6.85 19.85 0.41
N THR A 165 -6.18 19.99 1.56
CA THR A 165 -5.25 19.01 2.09
C THR A 165 -5.50 18.76 3.56
N SER A 166 -5.25 17.52 4.00
CA SER A 166 -5.29 17.10 5.40
C SER A 166 -4.00 16.35 5.76
N VAL A 167 -3.51 16.55 6.99
CA VAL A 167 -2.47 15.70 7.54
C VAL A 167 -3.13 14.45 8.11
N VAL A 168 -2.65 13.29 7.72
CA VAL A 168 -3.09 11.99 8.24
C VAL A 168 -1.88 11.20 8.73
N ASP A 169 -2.07 10.24 9.62
CA ASP A 169 -0.92 9.45 10.08
C ASP A 169 -0.51 8.46 8.99
N VAL A 170 -1.48 7.75 8.42
CA VAL A 170 -1.26 6.70 7.43
C VAL A 170 -2.09 6.97 6.18
N VAL A 171 -1.50 6.79 5.00
CA VAL A 171 -2.18 6.83 3.70
C VAL A 171 -2.36 5.42 3.15
N SER A 172 -3.25 5.25 2.17
CA SER A 172 -3.42 3.96 1.49
C SER A 172 -2.17 3.58 0.70
N GLY A 173 -1.72 2.34 0.85
CA GLY A 173 -0.53 1.81 0.17
C GLY A 173 -0.72 1.55 -1.32
N CYS A 174 -1.95 1.65 -1.85
CA CYS A 174 -2.19 1.37 -3.27
C CYS A 174 -1.62 2.43 -4.21
N VAL A 175 -1.56 3.72 -3.79
CA VAL A 175 -0.81 4.78 -4.48
C VAL A 175 -0.47 5.95 -3.57
N PHE A 176 0.79 6.34 -3.55
CA PHE A 176 1.32 7.50 -2.84
C PHE A 176 2.66 7.95 -3.44
N LEU A 177 3.12 9.14 -3.07
CA LEU A 177 4.36 9.71 -3.57
C LEU A 177 5.34 9.99 -2.43
N MET A 178 6.62 9.69 -2.67
CA MET A 178 7.75 10.00 -1.79
C MET A 178 8.95 10.46 -2.60
N LYS A 179 9.92 11.10 -1.96
CA LYS A 179 11.27 11.24 -2.53
C LYS A 179 12.05 9.94 -2.32
N ALA A 180 12.86 9.54 -3.29
CA ALA A 180 13.73 8.37 -3.15
C ALA A 180 14.67 8.51 -1.95
N SER A 181 15.21 9.71 -1.72
CA SER A 181 16.01 10.04 -0.55
C SER A 181 15.22 9.86 0.76
N THR A 182 13.95 10.27 0.82
CA THR A 182 13.12 10.09 2.01
C THR A 182 12.91 8.61 2.33
N ILE A 183 12.69 7.74 1.31
CA ILE A 183 12.57 6.29 1.51
C ILE A 183 13.87 5.73 2.10
N ARG A 184 15.02 6.11 1.53
CA ARG A 184 16.35 5.69 2.02
C ARG A 184 16.59 6.18 3.45
N ASP A 185 16.35 7.46 3.75
CA ASP A 185 16.63 8.08 5.02
C ASP A 185 15.70 7.57 6.14
N ALA A 186 14.50 7.09 5.79
CA ALA A 186 13.60 6.34 6.65
C ALA A 186 14.06 4.87 6.88
N GLY A 187 15.17 4.45 6.27
CA GLY A 187 15.65 3.07 6.36
C GLY A 187 14.81 2.08 5.56
N TYR A 188 14.28 2.53 4.42
CA TYR A 188 13.46 1.74 3.48
C TYR A 188 12.18 1.17 4.09
N PHE A 189 11.38 0.44 3.31
CA PHE A 189 10.26 -0.36 3.80
C PHE A 189 10.80 -1.58 4.57
N ASP A 190 10.10 -2.00 5.61
CA ASP A 190 10.54 -3.16 6.40
C ASP A 190 10.20 -4.46 5.68
N GLU A 191 11.21 -5.25 5.34
CA GLU A 191 11.06 -6.51 4.60
C GLU A 191 10.70 -7.71 5.49
N ASN A 192 10.54 -7.52 6.81
CA ASN A 192 10.04 -8.54 7.71
C ASN A 192 8.51 -8.68 7.67
N VAL A 193 7.81 -7.75 7.03
CA VAL A 193 6.40 -7.86 6.69
C VAL A 193 6.24 -8.17 5.20
N PHE A 194 5.46 -9.22 4.90
CA PHE A 194 5.24 -9.64 3.51
C PHE A 194 4.20 -8.76 2.82
N LEU A 195 3.09 -8.48 3.52
CA LEU A 195 1.97 -7.69 3.03
C LEU A 195 1.16 -7.17 4.21
N TYR A 196 0.60 -5.96 4.07
CA TYR A 196 -0.14 -5.21 5.08
C TYR A 196 0.76 -4.65 6.20
N TYR A 197 0.37 -3.53 6.76
CA TYR A 197 1.10 -2.76 7.78
C TYR A 197 2.37 -2.06 7.29
N GLU A 198 2.77 -2.19 6.03
CA GLU A 198 3.91 -1.45 5.44
C GLU A 198 3.71 0.05 5.62
N GLU A 199 2.49 0.53 5.39
CA GLU A 199 2.12 1.93 5.51
C GLU A 199 2.18 2.41 6.97
N ASN A 200 1.72 1.58 7.91
CA ASN A 200 1.77 1.88 9.34
C ASN A 200 3.23 1.96 9.83
N ILE A 201 4.08 1.03 9.37
CA ILE A 201 5.50 1.02 9.68
C ILE A 201 6.19 2.25 9.11
N MET A 202 5.92 2.58 7.83
CA MET A 202 6.48 3.78 7.20
C MET A 202 6.02 5.04 7.92
N ALA A 203 4.76 5.12 8.34
CA ALA A 203 4.26 6.25 9.13
C ALA A 203 5.06 6.44 10.43
N ARG A 204 5.36 5.37 11.17
CA ARG A 204 6.22 5.43 12.37
C ARG A 204 7.65 5.89 12.05
N LYS A 205 8.22 5.40 10.95
CA LYS A 205 9.55 5.83 10.49
C LYS A 205 9.56 7.31 10.13
N LEU A 206 8.53 7.82 9.49
CA LEU A 206 8.41 9.24 9.15
C LEU A 206 8.24 10.13 10.40
N GLU A 207 7.53 9.64 11.44
CA GLU A 207 7.44 10.36 12.73
C GLU A 207 8.84 10.59 13.33
N THR A 208 9.75 9.61 13.28
CA THR A 208 11.12 9.76 13.79
C THR A 208 11.92 10.81 12.99
N LEU A 209 11.60 10.99 11.72
CA LEU A 209 12.17 12.02 10.85
C LEU A 209 11.44 13.37 10.93
N GLN A 210 10.42 13.49 11.77
CA GLN A 210 9.53 14.66 11.88
C GLN A 210 8.87 15.04 10.55
N LEU A 211 8.59 14.04 9.71
CA LEU A 211 7.90 14.17 8.43
C LEU A 211 6.43 13.78 8.56
N LYS A 212 5.58 14.37 7.71
CA LYS A 212 4.13 14.19 7.73
C LYS A 212 3.65 13.56 6.43
N SER A 213 2.54 12.81 6.53
CA SER A 213 1.76 12.37 5.38
C SER A 213 0.66 13.38 5.10
N VAL A 214 0.58 13.86 3.85
CA VAL A 214 -0.37 14.87 3.41
C VAL A 214 -1.30 14.26 2.35
N LEU A 215 -2.57 14.16 2.69
CA LEU A 215 -3.63 13.74 1.79
C LEU A 215 -4.19 14.95 1.03
N TYR A 216 -4.39 14.82 -0.27
CA TYR A 216 -5.08 15.79 -1.12
C TYR A 216 -6.55 15.36 -1.27
N ASN A 217 -7.46 16.11 -0.63
CA ASN A 217 -8.88 15.74 -0.50
C ASN A 217 -9.68 15.94 -1.77
N ASP A 218 -9.24 16.87 -2.63
CA ASP A 218 -9.85 17.24 -3.91
C ASP A 218 -9.25 16.47 -5.11
N ILE A 219 -8.20 15.67 -4.88
CA ILE A 219 -7.63 14.76 -5.88
C ILE A 219 -8.05 13.33 -5.54
N ALA A 220 -8.67 12.64 -6.49
CA ALA A 220 -9.13 11.28 -6.27
C ALA A 220 -8.67 10.35 -7.40
N PHE A 221 -8.02 9.23 -7.03
CA PHE A 221 -7.67 8.15 -7.94
C PHE A 221 -8.57 6.95 -7.66
N VAL A 222 -8.85 6.15 -8.67
CA VAL A 222 -9.68 4.95 -8.53
C VAL A 222 -8.79 3.72 -8.40
N HIS A 223 -9.10 2.87 -7.45
CA HIS A 223 -8.48 1.56 -7.26
C HIS A 223 -9.47 0.49 -7.72
N ASN A 224 -9.22 -0.11 -8.86
CA ASN A 224 -10.12 -1.03 -9.53
C ASN A 224 -9.99 -2.46 -9.01
N HIS A 225 -9.61 -2.69 -7.76
CA HIS A 225 -9.42 -4.02 -7.17
C HIS A 225 -9.30 -5.12 -8.24
N SER A 226 -8.18 -5.12 -8.94
CA SER A 226 -7.89 -6.23 -9.79
C SER A 226 -7.70 -7.46 -8.91
N VAL A 227 -8.19 -8.53 -9.40
CA VAL A 227 -8.35 -9.84 -8.79
C VAL A 227 -7.01 -10.48 -8.34
N SER A 228 -5.86 -9.77 -8.43
CA SER A 228 -4.53 -10.36 -8.23
C SER A 228 -4.31 -10.94 -6.84
N ILE A 229 -4.67 -10.23 -5.77
CA ILE A 229 -4.58 -10.77 -4.40
C ILE A 229 -5.70 -11.78 -4.16
N ASP A 230 -6.89 -11.58 -4.73
CA ASP A 230 -8.04 -12.47 -4.55
C ASP A 230 -7.90 -13.79 -5.29
N LYS A 231 -7.22 -13.82 -6.44
CA LYS A 231 -6.93 -15.03 -7.19
C LYS A 231 -5.83 -15.89 -6.56
N SER A 232 -4.83 -15.27 -5.94
CA SER A 232 -3.62 -15.98 -5.53
C SER A 232 -3.61 -16.45 -4.07
N VAL A 233 -4.42 -15.84 -3.18
CA VAL A 233 -4.36 -16.13 -1.73
C VAL A 233 -5.73 -16.50 -1.16
N LYS A 234 -5.86 -17.71 -0.58
CA LYS A 234 -7.07 -18.14 0.15
C LYS A 234 -7.40 -17.19 1.30
N ARG A 235 -8.70 -16.97 1.60
CA ARG A 235 -9.19 -16.01 2.61
C ARG A 235 -8.49 -16.13 3.99
N LEU A 236 -8.29 -17.35 4.49
CA LEU A 236 -7.59 -17.59 5.77
C LEU A 236 -6.09 -17.23 5.70
N ASN A 237 -5.46 -17.44 4.55
CA ASN A 237 -4.05 -17.05 4.38
C ASN A 237 -3.89 -15.53 4.40
N LYS A 238 -4.80 -14.77 3.78
CA LYS A 238 -4.81 -13.30 3.88
C LYS A 238 -4.90 -12.83 5.33
N TYR A 239 -5.83 -13.42 6.09
CA TYR A 239 -5.96 -13.13 7.52
C TYR A 239 -4.66 -13.43 8.26
N THR A 240 -4.05 -14.59 8.02
CA THR A 240 -2.79 -14.99 8.68
C THR A 240 -1.65 -14.01 8.35
N ILE A 241 -1.50 -13.60 7.09
CA ILE A 241 -0.48 -12.63 6.66
C ILE A 241 -0.72 -11.30 7.38
N LEU A 242 -1.96 -10.77 7.32
CA LEU A 242 -2.32 -9.52 7.99
C LEU A 242 -1.98 -9.57 9.50
N LYS A 243 -2.31 -10.67 10.19
CA LYS A 243 -2.10 -10.78 11.64
C LYS A 243 -0.64 -11.00 12.04
N LYS A 244 0.15 -11.60 11.17
CA LYS A 244 1.61 -11.65 11.35
C LYS A 244 2.22 -10.25 11.23
N SER A 245 1.85 -9.48 10.22
CA SER A 245 2.33 -8.11 10.03
C SER A 245 1.86 -7.19 11.17
N GLN A 246 0.61 -7.33 11.64
CA GLN A 246 0.09 -6.63 12.81
C GLN A 246 0.92 -6.93 14.06
N ALA A 247 1.15 -8.19 14.37
CA ALA A 247 1.91 -8.58 15.56
C ALA A 247 3.37 -8.09 15.50
N TYR A 248 3.96 -8.07 14.30
CA TYR A 248 5.29 -7.51 14.07
C TYR A 248 5.31 -6.00 14.32
N PHE A 249 4.36 -5.25 13.73
CA PHE A 249 4.21 -3.81 13.94
C PHE A 249 4.04 -3.47 15.41
N GLU A 250 3.13 -4.15 16.12
CA GLU A 250 2.87 -3.91 17.55
C GLU A 250 4.11 -4.14 18.41
N LYS A 251 4.90 -5.16 18.08
CA LYS A 251 6.12 -5.48 18.84
C LYS A 251 7.26 -4.49 18.59
N TYR A 252 7.52 -4.12 17.34
CA TYR A 252 8.75 -3.42 16.94
C TYR A 252 8.57 -1.91 16.70
N TYR A 253 7.35 -1.47 16.40
CA TYR A 253 7.06 -0.09 16.04
C TYR A 253 6.05 0.61 16.93
N ASN A 254 5.15 -0.14 17.55
CA ASN A 254 4.09 0.42 18.40
C ASN A 254 4.34 0.19 19.91
N HIS A 255 5.47 -0.42 20.27
CA HIS A 255 5.95 -0.62 21.63
C HIS A 255 4.96 -1.33 22.55
N ALA A 256 4.13 -2.23 22.02
CA ALA A 256 3.18 -3.02 22.80
C ALA A 256 3.91 -3.81 23.89
N ASN A 257 3.41 -3.71 25.11
CA ASN A 257 3.94 -4.45 26.26
C ASN A 257 3.63 -5.96 26.20
N TYR A 258 4.16 -6.74 27.11
CA TYR A 258 4.00 -8.21 27.09
C TYR A 258 2.53 -8.65 27.19
N LEU A 259 1.71 -7.98 28.03
CA LEU A 259 0.30 -8.30 28.18
C LEU A 259 -0.50 -7.95 26.92
N GLU A 260 -0.26 -6.78 26.33
CA GLU A 260 -0.90 -6.36 25.07
C GLU A 260 -0.58 -7.33 23.94
N ARG A 261 0.68 -7.74 23.80
CA ARG A 261 1.09 -8.72 22.79
C ARG A 261 0.46 -10.10 23.02
N PHE A 262 0.37 -10.54 24.26
CA PHE A 262 -0.33 -11.78 24.60
C PHE A 262 -1.82 -11.69 24.25
N LEU A 263 -2.51 -10.62 24.63
CA LEU A 263 -3.92 -10.39 24.29
C LEU A 263 -4.15 -10.28 22.78
N LEU A 264 -3.25 -9.62 22.05
CA LEU A 264 -3.29 -9.55 20.61
C LEU A 264 -3.22 -10.94 19.96
N LEU A 265 -2.28 -11.77 20.38
CA LEU A 265 -2.13 -13.13 19.86
C LEU A 265 -3.34 -14.01 20.22
N LEU A 266 -3.85 -13.90 21.45
CA LEU A 266 -5.04 -14.63 21.90
C LEU A 266 -6.27 -14.26 21.08
N THR A 267 -6.55 -12.96 20.88
CA THR A 267 -7.69 -12.50 20.08
C THR A 267 -7.53 -12.90 18.62
N ASN A 268 -6.32 -12.87 18.06
CA ASN A 268 -6.04 -13.36 16.70
C ASN A 268 -6.34 -14.86 16.57
N TRP A 269 -5.92 -15.67 17.53
CA TRP A 269 -6.14 -17.12 17.52
C TRP A 269 -7.63 -17.47 17.62
N ILE A 270 -8.37 -16.83 18.54
CA ILE A 270 -9.83 -17.00 18.69
C ILE A 270 -10.53 -16.62 17.36
N THR A 271 -10.21 -15.46 16.82
CA THR A 271 -10.83 -14.99 15.58
C THR A 271 -10.50 -15.88 14.37
N TYR A 272 -9.28 -16.40 14.29
CA TYR A 272 -8.90 -17.37 13.27
C TYR A 272 -9.78 -18.62 13.34
N GLY A 273 -9.98 -19.18 14.55
CA GLY A 273 -10.84 -20.34 14.75
C GLY A 273 -12.29 -20.09 14.31
N ILE A 274 -12.85 -18.93 14.70
CA ILE A 274 -14.20 -18.52 14.28
C ILE A 274 -14.31 -18.40 12.75
N LEU A 275 -13.38 -17.71 12.10
CA LEU A 275 -13.36 -17.54 10.65
C LEU A 275 -13.18 -18.86 9.91
N ALA A 276 -12.36 -19.78 10.43
CA ALA A 276 -12.17 -21.10 9.84
C ALA A 276 -13.49 -21.91 9.81
N VAL A 277 -14.27 -21.84 10.90
CA VAL A 277 -15.60 -22.47 10.96
C VAL A 277 -16.57 -21.81 10.01
N ILE A 278 -16.65 -20.47 9.99
CA ILE A 278 -17.54 -19.71 9.10
C ILE A 278 -17.25 -20.05 7.63
N TYR A 279 -15.99 -20.02 7.21
CA TYR A 279 -15.62 -20.30 5.82
C TYR A 279 -15.89 -21.75 5.43
N LYS A 280 -15.64 -22.70 6.35
CA LYS A 280 -15.98 -24.11 6.12
C LYS A 280 -17.49 -24.32 5.91
N VAL A 281 -18.32 -23.65 6.71
CA VAL A 281 -19.78 -23.70 6.56
C VAL A 281 -20.23 -23.08 5.24
N GLN A 282 -19.68 -21.92 4.88
CA GLN A 282 -19.98 -21.26 3.59
C GLN A 282 -19.61 -22.15 2.38
N ASP A 283 -18.46 -22.81 2.43
CA ASP A 283 -18.02 -23.72 1.37
C ASP A 283 -18.94 -24.96 1.25
N LEU A 284 -19.47 -25.46 2.38
CA LEU A 284 -20.43 -26.58 2.39
C LEU A 284 -21.80 -26.18 1.81
N ILE A 285 -22.28 -24.97 2.15
CA ILE A 285 -23.55 -24.43 1.63
C ILE A 285 -23.41 -24.14 0.12
N GLY A 286 -22.32 -23.49 -0.29
CA GLY A 286 -22.07 -23.13 -1.70
C GLY A 286 -21.89 -24.35 -2.62
N LYS A 287 -21.50 -25.52 -2.09
CA LYS A 287 -21.44 -26.80 -2.82
C LYS A 287 -22.80 -27.49 -2.95
N ARG A 288 -23.78 -27.17 -2.10
CA ARG A 288 -25.14 -27.74 -2.16
C ARG A 288 -26.08 -26.97 -3.11
N GLY A 289 -25.67 -25.78 -3.58
CA GLY A 289 -26.43 -24.94 -4.50
C GLY A 289 -25.94 -25.00 -5.97
N LYS A 290 -25.03 -25.90 -6.28
CA LYS A 290 -24.60 -26.25 -7.63
C LYS A 290 -24.98 -27.71 -7.91
#